data_5fd262038f618b8b724df064fc31b213
#
_entry.id   5fd262038f618b8b724df064fc31b213
#
_cell.length_a   1.000
_cell.length_b   1.000
_cell.length_c   1.000
_cell.angle_alpha   90.00
_cell.angle_beta   90.00
_cell.angle_gamma   90.00
#
_symmetry.space_group_name_H-M   'P 1'
#
loop_
_entity.id
_entity.type
_entity.pdbx_description
1 polymer ?
#
loop_
_entity_poly.entity_id
_entity_poly.type
_entity_poly.pdbx_seq_one_letter_code
_entity_poly.pdbx_strand_id
1 'polypeptide(L)'
;MDCIEVLYPDHQIVLEVDWSQGHAKKLPQGLYAADVNLHPGGEQEKKGVMRATNITAECLKSGELDGTATALLKVGDVHHFVFREGDRVNPHDAEKCKLVVEKKHVGELKGLRQILWERGLWQPQEQDKLTLEEGRARLKLCGDFANEPSALQYMLAERGHLLVMTPKAHPELAGKGIEYSWGKAKRDFRQLNDCVAKHIHANVMKAFESIDLARVCRFARRTREWGRAYARQHRLFGYTDADADVDEGFASVDKFVKESKTNCCVWDQDHAF
;
A
#
# COMPACT_ATOMS: atom_id res chain seq x y z
N MET A 1 3.72 13.81 14.57
CA MET A 1 3.34 14.92 13.66
C MET A 1 3.24 16.24 14.44
N ASP A 2 2.56 16.30 15.56
CA ASP A 2 2.31 17.55 16.30
C ASP A 2 3.55 18.41 16.55
N CYS A 3 4.69 17.79 16.95
CA CYS A 3 5.94 18.53 17.14
C CYS A 3 6.48 19.17 15.84
N ILE A 4 6.30 18.49 14.70
CA ILE A 4 6.78 19.00 13.40
C ILE A 4 5.88 20.14 12.93
N GLU A 5 4.57 20.01 13.11
CA GLU A 5 3.59 21.06 12.76
C GLU A 5 3.79 22.34 13.61
N VAL A 6 4.17 22.17 14.87
CA VAL A 6 4.54 23.32 15.73
C VAL A 6 5.81 24.01 15.26
N LEU A 7 6.80 23.25 14.81
CA LEU A 7 8.06 23.80 14.31
C LEU A 7 7.93 24.41 12.90
N TYR A 8 7.00 23.91 12.08
CA TYR A 8 6.81 24.30 10.69
C TYR A 8 5.33 24.50 10.35
N PRO A 9 4.64 25.47 10.99
CA PRO A 9 3.18 25.61 10.91
C PRO A 9 2.65 25.88 9.49
N ASP A 10 3.45 26.55 8.67
CA ASP A 10 3.06 26.98 7.31
C ASP A 10 3.55 26.00 6.22
N HIS A 11 4.01 24.80 6.61
CA HIS A 11 4.59 23.86 5.67
C HIS A 11 3.71 22.60 5.50
N GLN A 12 3.54 22.20 4.26
CA GLN A 12 3.04 20.85 3.98
C GLN A 12 4.15 19.83 4.22
N ILE A 13 3.94 18.94 5.16
CA ILE A 13 4.90 17.88 5.50
C ILE A 13 4.74 16.73 4.51
N VAL A 14 5.87 16.25 3.99
CA VAL A 14 5.95 15.00 3.23
C VAL A 14 6.63 13.95 4.11
N LEU A 15 5.85 12.98 4.59
CA LEU A 15 6.38 11.85 5.34
C LEU A 15 6.77 10.74 4.36
N GLU A 16 8.05 10.41 4.31
CA GLU A 16 8.57 9.29 3.54
C GLU A 16 8.82 8.10 4.46
N VAL A 17 8.23 6.95 4.13
CA VAL A 17 8.36 5.71 4.89
C VAL A 17 8.70 4.53 3.97
N ASP A 18 9.32 3.50 4.53
CA ASP A 18 9.53 2.24 3.85
C ASP A 18 8.21 1.48 3.64
N TRP A 19 8.22 0.55 2.69
CA TRP A 19 7.11 -0.36 2.52
C TRP A 19 7.11 -1.42 3.62
N SER A 20 6.18 -1.29 4.56
CA SER A 20 5.93 -2.32 5.58
C SER A 20 4.44 -2.62 5.70
N GLN A 21 4.10 -3.79 6.22
CA GLN A 21 2.70 -4.15 6.49
C GLN A 21 2.05 -3.19 7.49
N GLY A 22 2.84 -2.64 8.43
CA GLY A 22 2.37 -1.65 9.40
C GLY A 22 1.98 -0.33 8.73
N HIS A 23 2.83 0.19 7.83
CA HIS A 23 2.58 1.44 7.11
C HIS A 23 1.45 1.30 6.07
N ALA A 24 1.30 0.10 5.49
CA ALA A 24 0.24 -0.20 4.53
C ALA A 24 -1.10 -0.61 5.17
N LYS A 25 -1.16 -0.72 6.49
CA LYS A 25 -2.39 -1.10 7.20
C LYS A 25 -3.49 -0.07 6.97
N LYS A 26 -4.65 -0.54 6.54
CA LYS A 26 -5.84 0.30 6.36
C LYS A 26 -6.57 0.55 7.70
N LEU A 27 -7.50 1.49 7.71
CA LEU A 27 -8.39 1.72 8.86
C LEU A 27 -9.27 0.47 9.13
N PRO A 28 -9.75 0.26 10.36
CA PRO A 28 -10.61 -0.88 10.68
C PRO A 28 -11.88 -0.96 9.81
N GLN A 29 -12.44 0.18 9.43
CA GLN A 29 -13.58 0.29 8.51
C GLN A 29 -13.16 0.44 7.03
N GLY A 30 -11.89 0.28 6.71
CA GLY A 30 -11.36 0.37 5.35
C GLY A 30 -11.87 -0.74 4.44
N LEU A 31 -11.71 -0.58 3.14
CA LEU A 31 -12.18 -1.55 2.15
C LEU A 31 -11.16 -2.69 2.01
N TYR A 32 -11.51 -3.85 2.57
CA TYR A 32 -10.68 -5.06 2.57
C TYR A 32 -11.35 -6.20 1.79
N ALA A 33 -10.99 -6.36 0.52
CA ALA A 33 -11.51 -7.49 -0.29
C ALA A 33 -11.17 -8.86 0.32
N ALA A 34 -10.02 -8.98 1.00
CA ALA A 34 -9.57 -10.22 1.63
C ALA A 34 -10.43 -10.65 2.82
N ASP A 35 -11.14 -9.73 3.45
CA ASP A 35 -11.98 -10.01 4.62
C ASP A 35 -13.41 -10.40 4.23
N VAL A 36 -13.80 -10.27 2.96
CA VAL A 36 -15.13 -10.58 2.48
C VAL A 36 -15.25 -12.08 2.16
N ASN A 37 -16.28 -12.72 2.68
CA ASN A 37 -16.62 -14.12 2.36
C ASN A 37 -17.40 -14.22 1.06
N LEU A 38 -17.48 -15.43 0.49
CA LEU A 38 -18.22 -15.66 -0.75
C LEU A 38 -19.73 -15.41 -0.57
N HIS A 39 -20.26 -15.87 0.56
CA HIS A 39 -21.66 -15.71 0.98
C HIS A 39 -21.73 -14.75 2.18
N PRO A 40 -22.93 -14.19 2.48
CA PRO A 40 -23.17 -13.43 3.70
C PRO A 40 -22.82 -14.22 4.96
N GLY A 41 -22.38 -13.52 6.01
CA GLY A 41 -22.10 -14.10 7.32
C GLY A 41 -20.74 -14.78 7.48
N GLY A 42 -20.58 -15.52 8.56
CA GLY A 42 -19.38 -16.28 8.88
C GLY A 42 -18.26 -15.44 9.50
N GLU A 43 -17.00 -15.74 9.21
CA GLU A 43 -15.86 -15.10 9.88
C GLU A 43 -15.72 -13.60 9.59
N GLN A 44 -16.29 -13.11 8.48
CA GLN A 44 -16.26 -11.68 8.18
C GLN A 44 -16.97 -10.83 9.26
N GLU A 45 -17.94 -11.38 9.98
CA GLU A 45 -18.64 -10.69 11.06
C GLU A 45 -17.70 -10.27 12.19
N LYS A 46 -16.59 -11.00 12.37
CA LYS A 46 -15.55 -10.70 13.36
C LYS A 46 -14.61 -9.57 12.93
N LYS A 47 -14.63 -9.20 11.65
CA LYS A 47 -13.71 -8.22 11.06
C LYS A 47 -14.22 -6.78 11.10
N GLY A 48 -15.49 -6.60 11.42
CA GLY A 48 -16.14 -5.31 11.41
C GLY A 48 -16.74 -4.93 10.05
N VAL A 49 -17.47 -3.83 10.04
CA VAL A 49 -18.19 -3.36 8.85
C VAL A 49 -17.31 -2.41 8.06
N MET A 50 -17.13 -2.68 6.78
CA MET A 50 -16.50 -1.74 5.86
C MET A 50 -17.36 -0.48 5.70
N ARG A 51 -16.71 0.68 5.60
CA ARG A 51 -17.41 1.93 5.32
C ARG A 51 -18.10 1.90 3.96
N ALA A 52 -19.20 2.61 3.84
CA ALA A 52 -19.86 2.80 2.55
C ALA A 52 -18.94 3.60 1.61
N THR A 53 -19.10 3.37 0.30
CA THR A 53 -18.33 4.05 -0.75
C THR A 53 -19.24 4.65 -1.81
N ASN A 54 -18.84 5.77 -2.39
CA ASN A 54 -19.53 6.35 -3.53
C ASN A 54 -19.09 5.64 -4.82
N ILE A 55 -20.05 5.19 -5.62
CA ILE A 55 -19.78 4.48 -6.86
C ILE A 55 -19.28 5.46 -7.92
N THR A 56 -18.10 5.20 -8.44
CA THR A 56 -17.54 5.81 -9.65
C THR A 56 -17.55 4.78 -10.79
N ALA A 57 -17.27 5.23 -12.02
CA ALA A 57 -17.15 4.30 -13.14
C ALA A 57 -16.08 3.22 -12.93
N GLU A 58 -15.01 3.56 -12.21
CA GLU A 58 -13.92 2.63 -11.86
C GLU A 58 -14.32 1.59 -10.82
N CYS A 59 -15.32 1.88 -9.97
CA CYS A 59 -15.85 0.92 -9.02
C CYS A 59 -16.65 -0.21 -9.70
N LEU A 60 -17.15 0.03 -10.90
CA LEU A 60 -17.91 -0.91 -11.72
C LEU A 60 -17.02 -1.70 -12.70
N LYS A 61 -15.71 -1.53 -12.64
CA LYS A 61 -14.73 -2.23 -13.47
C LYS A 61 -13.80 -3.08 -12.62
N SER A 62 -13.38 -4.20 -13.18
CA SER A 62 -12.41 -5.10 -12.56
C SER A 62 -11.50 -5.71 -13.62
N GLY A 63 -10.33 -5.12 -13.83
CA GLY A 63 -9.46 -5.48 -14.95
C GLY A 63 -10.17 -5.25 -16.29
N GLU A 64 -10.32 -6.32 -17.07
CA GLU A 64 -11.03 -6.28 -18.36
C GLU A 64 -12.57 -6.36 -18.22
N LEU A 65 -13.07 -6.68 -17.03
CA LEU A 65 -14.51 -6.78 -16.80
C LEU A 65 -15.13 -5.40 -16.63
N ASP A 66 -16.20 -5.13 -17.36
CA ASP A 66 -16.99 -3.91 -17.25
C ASP A 66 -18.45 -4.26 -16.87
N GLY A 67 -18.80 -3.96 -15.63
CA GLY A 67 -20.12 -4.18 -15.08
C GLY A 67 -21.13 -3.07 -15.36
N THR A 68 -20.72 -1.96 -15.99
CA THR A 68 -21.53 -0.75 -16.13
C THR A 68 -22.93 -1.00 -16.74
N ALA A 69 -23.01 -1.93 -17.70
CA ALA A 69 -24.28 -2.23 -18.39
C ALA A 69 -25.24 -3.09 -17.54
N THR A 70 -24.73 -3.89 -16.59
CA THR A 70 -25.50 -4.88 -15.81
C THR A 70 -25.59 -4.55 -14.33
N ALA A 71 -24.86 -3.52 -13.88
CA ALA A 71 -24.86 -3.09 -12.50
C ALA A 71 -26.24 -2.62 -12.03
N LEU A 72 -26.60 -2.98 -10.81
CA LEU A 72 -27.74 -2.39 -10.12
C LEU A 72 -27.43 -1.00 -9.58
N LEU A 73 -26.15 -0.77 -9.22
CA LEU A 73 -25.65 0.51 -8.75
C LEU A 73 -25.24 1.38 -9.94
N LYS A 74 -25.53 2.66 -9.81
CA LYS A 74 -25.16 3.67 -10.81
C LYS A 74 -24.05 4.56 -10.26
N VAL A 75 -23.31 5.20 -11.17
CA VAL A 75 -22.34 6.23 -10.79
C VAL A 75 -23.05 7.33 -9.99
N GLY A 76 -22.51 7.63 -8.81
CA GLY A 76 -23.08 8.55 -7.83
C GLY A 76 -23.87 7.90 -6.70
N ASP A 77 -24.27 6.63 -6.83
CA ASP A 77 -24.91 5.89 -5.75
C ASP A 77 -23.94 5.60 -4.60
N VAL A 78 -24.48 5.43 -3.40
CA VAL A 78 -23.71 4.98 -2.22
C VAL A 78 -23.84 3.47 -2.09
N HIS A 79 -22.71 2.77 -2.19
CA HIS A 79 -22.67 1.32 -1.96
C HIS A 79 -22.41 1.01 -0.49
N HIS A 80 -23.35 0.28 0.12
CA HIS A 80 -23.24 -0.21 1.49
C HIS A 80 -22.89 -1.69 1.50
N PHE A 81 -21.97 -2.09 2.38
CA PHE A 81 -21.51 -3.48 2.51
C PHE A 81 -22.31 -4.29 3.55
N VAL A 82 -23.38 -3.69 4.08
CA VAL A 82 -24.41 -4.33 4.86
C VAL A 82 -25.75 -4.24 4.10
N PHE A 83 -26.63 -5.21 4.31
CA PHE A 83 -27.97 -5.15 3.75
C PHE A 83 -28.77 -4.04 4.42
N ARG A 84 -29.46 -3.26 3.63
CA ARG A 84 -30.38 -2.20 4.06
C ARG A 84 -31.81 -2.57 3.70
N GLU A 85 -32.74 -1.87 4.31
CA GLU A 85 -34.16 -2.01 3.96
C GLU A 85 -34.36 -1.65 2.47
N GLY A 86 -35.00 -2.56 1.71
CA GLY A 86 -35.21 -2.40 0.29
C GLY A 86 -34.08 -2.96 -0.61
N ASP A 87 -32.94 -3.37 -0.05
CA ASP A 87 -31.89 -4.05 -0.83
C ASP A 87 -32.42 -5.39 -1.37
N ARG A 88 -31.99 -5.74 -2.58
CA ARG A 88 -32.30 -7.01 -3.22
C ARG A 88 -31.18 -8.00 -2.94
N VAL A 89 -31.55 -9.26 -2.66
CA VAL A 89 -30.58 -10.35 -2.57
C VAL A 89 -30.35 -10.93 -3.95
N ASN A 90 -29.14 -11.27 -4.32
CA ASN A 90 -28.88 -11.94 -5.59
C ASN A 90 -29.59 -13.32 -5.63
N PRO A 91 -30.15 -13.72 -6.78
CA PRO A 91 -31.01 -14.92 -6.87
C PRO A 91 -30.29 -16.21 -6.44
N HIS A 92 -28.98 -16.33 -6.69
CA HIS A 92 -28.21 -17.52 -6.31
C HIS A 92 -28.09 -17.68 -4.78
N ASP A 93 -27.82 -16.59 -4.05
CA ASP A 93 -27.74 -16.66 -2.59
C ASP A 93 -29.12 -16.75 -1.95
N ALA A 94 -30.12 -16.08 -2.52
CA ALA A 94 -31.50 -16.21 -2.10
C ALA A 94 -31.98 -17.68 -2.14
N GLU A 95 -31.64 -18.40 -3.21
CA GLU A 95 -32.02 -19.82 -3.36
C GLU A 95 -31.21 -20.73 -2.43
N LYS A 96 -29.88 -20.64 -2.43
CA LYS A 96 -28.98 -21.54 -1.66
C LYS A 96 -28.98 -21.30 -0.18
N CYS A 97 -28.96 -20.04 0.23
CA CYS A 97 -28.89 -19.64 1.63
C CYS A 97 -30.27 -19.38 2.24
N LYS A 98 -31.35 -19.57 1.45
CA LYS A 98 -32.72 -19.23 1.84
C LYS A 98 -32.86 -17.78 2.32
N LEU A 99 -32.05 -16.89 1.77
CA LEU A 99 -32.12 -15.47 2.03
C LEU A 99 -33.33 -14.90 1.29
N VAL A 100 -34.36 -14.56 2.03
CA VAL A 100 -35.52 -13.86 1.47
C VAL A 100 -35.16 -12.37 1.41
N VAL A 101 -35.41 -11.77 0.25
CA VAL A 101 -35.34 -10.30 0.10
C VAL A 101 -36.18 -9.68 1.20
N GLU A 102 -35.66 -8.71 1.92
CA GLU A 102 -36.32 -7.85 2.89
C GLU A 102 -35.97 -8.08 4.36
N LYS A 103 -36.48 -7.28 5.16
CA LYS A 103 -36.41 -6.98 6.62
C LYS A 103 -35.58 -7.90 7.55
N LYS A 104 -35.46 -9.19 7.28
CA LYS A 104 -34.77 -10.13 8.19
C LYS A 104 -33.23 -10.01 8.17
N HIS A 105 -32.66 -9.51 7.06
CA HIS A 105 -31.21 -9.44 6.86
C HIS A 105 -30.65 -8.03 6.93
N VAL A 106 -31.48 -7.06 7.32
CA VAL A 106 -31.02 -5.68 7.54
C VAL A 106 -29.93 -5.67 8.61
N GLY A 107 -28.75 -5.13 8.24
CA GLY A 107 -27.57 -5.09 9.10
C GLY A 107 -26.59 -6.25 8.94
N GLU A 108 -26.96 -7.33 8.24
CA GLU A 108 -26.02 -8.41 7.92
C GLU A 108 -25.03 -7.98 6.85
N LEU A 109 -23.80 -8.52 6.94
CA LEU A 109 -22.74 -8.23 5.98
C LEU A 109 -23.01 -8.91 4.64
N LYS A 110 -22.84 -8.16 3.55
CA LYS A 110 -22.93 -8.67 2.18
C LYS A 110 -21.71 -9.54 1.86
N GLY A 111 -21.93 -10.69 1.18
CA GLY A 111 -20.87 -11.51 0.65
C GLY A 111 -20.39 -11.02 -0.73
N LEU A 112 -19.28 -11.60 -1.22
CA LEU A 112 -18.65 -11.26 -2.51
C LEU A 112 -19.65 -11.34 -3.67
N ARG A 113 -20.46 -12.42 -3.74
CA ARG A 113 -21.46 -12.59 -4.80
C ARG A 113 -22.46 -11.44 -4.84
N GLN A 114 -22.92 -11.02 -3.66
CA GLN A 114 -23.84 -9.90 -3.54
C GLN A 114 -23.20 -8.60 -4.02
N ILE A 115 -21.99 -8.31 -3.53
CA ILE A 115 -21.24 -7.08 -3.85
C ILE A 115 -20.94 -7.01 -5.36
N LEU A 116 -20.44 -8.11 -5.93
CA LEU A 116 -20.09 -8.17 -7.36
C LEU A 116 -21.32 -8.14 -8.25
N TRP A 117 -22.44 -8.76 -7.83
CA TRP A 117 -23.71 -8.69 -8.55
C TRP A 117 -24.27 -7.26 -8.57
N GLU A 118 -24.26 -6.57 -7.45
CA GLU A 118 -24.67 -5.17 -7.37
C GLU A 118 -23.83 -4.26 -8.28
N ARG A 119 -22.56 -4.58 -8.48
CA ARG A 119 -21.63 -3.89 -9.37
C ARG A 119 -21.65 -4.38 -10.82
N GLY A 120 -22.46 -5.40 -11.15
CA GLY A 120 -22.53 -5.98 -12.50
C GLY A 120 -21.32 -6.84 -12.89
N LEU A 121 -20.41 -7.11 -11.94
CA LEU A 121 -19.15 -7.84 -12.17
C LEU A 121 -19.29 -9.37 -12.01
N TRP A 122 -20.47 -9.84 -11.69
CA TRP A 122 -20.85 -11.24 -11.64
C TRP A 122 -22.35 -11.37 -11.82
N GLN A 123 -22.79 -12.42 -12.58
CA GLN A 123 -24.19 -12.73 -12.81
C GLN A 123 -24.53 -14.14 -12.35
N PRO A 124 -25.67 -14.36 -11.67
CA PRO A 124 -26.07 -15.67 -11.16
C PRO A 124 -26.28 -16.75 -12.23
N GLN A 125 -26.58 -16.33 -13.45
CA GLN A 125 -26.82 -17.24 -14.59
C GLN A 125 -25.52 -17.73 -15.24
N GLU A 126 -24.38 -17.06 -14.99
CA GLU A 126 -23.09 -17.53 -15.46
C GLU A 126 -22.80 -18.88 -14.79
N GLN A 127 -22.52 -19.91 -15.60
CA GLN A 127 -22.20 -21.25 -15.11
C GLN A 127 -20.89 -21.28 -14.31
N ASP A 128 -20.15 -20.19 -14.32
CA ASP A 128 -18.91 -20.03 -13.57
C ASP A 128 -19.19 -20.03 -12.08
N LYS A 129 -18.68 -21.09 -11.46
CA LYS A 129 -18.65 -21.19 -9.99
C LYS A 129 -17.64 -20.16 -9.48
N LEU A 130 -18.07 -18.91 -9.28
CA LEU A 130 -17.22 -17.89 -8.66
C LEU A 130 -16.58 -18.46 -7.39
N THR A 131 -15.29 -18.62 -7.40
CA THR A 131 -14.53 -19.05 -6.22
C THR A 131 -14.28 -17.86 -5.29
N LEU A 132 -13.92 -18.15 -4.05
CA LEU A 132 -13.58 -17.12 -3.07
C LEU A 132 -12.39 -16.27 -3.54
N GLU A 133 -11.38 -16.92 -4.12
CA GLU A 133 -10.16 -16.25 -4.60
C GLU A 133 -10.46 -15.34 -5.79
N GLU A 134 -11.20 -15.84 -6.78
CA GLU A 134 -11.60 -15.03 -7.94
C GLU A 134 -12.47 -13.84 -7.54
N GLY A 135 -13.44 -14.06 -6.65
CA GLY A 135 -14.30 -12.97 -6.16
C GLY A 135 -13.49 -11.88 -5.45
N ARG A 136 -12.53 -12.28 -4.62
CA ARG A 136 -11.61 -11.34 -3.95
C ARG A 136 -10.68 -10.63 -4.94
N ALA A 137 -10.17 -11.34 -5.94
CA ALA A 137 -9.33 -10.76 -6.98
C ALA A 137 -10.11 -9.71 -7.80
N ARG A 138 -11.34 -10.05 -8.24
CA ARG A 138 -12.23 -9.11 -8.94
C ARG A 138 -12.51 -7.86 -8.09
N LEU A 139 -12.89 -8.04 -6.83
CA LEU A 139 -13.22 -6.93 -5.93
C LEU A 139 -11.98 -6.03 -5.66
N LYS A 140 -10.81 -6.62 -5.50
CA LYS A 140 -9.56 -5.90 -5.27
C LYS A 140 -9.18 -4.96 -6.43
N LEU A 141 -9.58 -5.28 -7.65
CA LEU A 141 -9.31 -4.47 -8.84
C LEU A 141 -10.33 -3.34 -9.04
N CYS A 142 -11.44 -3.31 -8.29
CA CYS A 142 -12.37 -2.19 -8.34
C CYS A 142 -11.71 -0.93 -7.78
N GLY A 143 -11.93 0.22 -8.42
CA GLY A 143 -11.21 1.46 -8.14
C GLY A 143 -11.21 1.90 -6.68
N ASP A 144 -12.32 1.75 -5.97
CA ASP A 144 -12.43 2.08 -4.54
C ASP A 144 -11.61 1.15 -3.63
N PHE A 145 -11.57 -0.16 -3.94
CA PHE A 145 -10.75 -1.12 -3.20
C PHE A 145 -9.25 -1.01 -3.54
N ALA A 146 -8.94 -0.77 -4.82
CA ALA A 146 -7.57 -0.62 -5.31
C ALA A 146 -6.90 0.65 -4.72
N ASN A 147 -7.67 1.74 -4.64
CA ASN A 147 -7.19 3.05 -4.18
C ASN A 147 -7.48 3.31 -2.68
N GLU A 148 -7.91 2.29 -1.93
CA GLU A 148 -8.16 2.46 -0.49
C GLU A 148 -6.89 2.87 0.24
N PRO A 149 -6.84 4.05 0.88
CA PRO A 149 -5.66 4.56 1.54
C PRO A 149 -5.30 3.75 2.78
N SER A 150 -4.02 3.73 3.13
CA SER A 150 -3.60 3.24 4.44
C SER A 150 -4.07 4.18 5.56
N ALA A 151 -4.16 3.66 6.79
CA ALA A 151 -4.53 4.47 7.95
C ALA A 151 -3.58 5.66 8.13
N LEU A 152 -2.29 5.44 7.88
CA LEU A 152 -1.28 6.50 7.96
C LEU A 152 -1.49 7.57 6.88
N GLN A 153 -1.78 7.14 5.65
CA GLN A 153 -2.08 8.05 4.54
C GLN A 153 -3.34 8.88 4.82
N TYR A 154 -4.38 8.23 5.35
CA TYR A 154 -5.62 8.91 5.72
C TYR A 154 -5.37 9.97 6.80
N MET A 155 -4.67 9.61 7.89
CA MET A 155 -4.35 10.53 8.98
C MET A 155 -3.51 11.74 8.55
N LEU A 156 -2.57 11.53 7.61
CA LEU A 156 -1.76 12.62 7.08
C LEU A 156 -2.57 13.53 6.16
N ALA A 157 -3.42 12.95 5.30
CA ALA A 157 -4.27 13.70 4.39
C ALA A 157 -5.29 14.59 5.15
N GLU A 158 -5.86 14.10 6.26
CA GLU A 158 -6.74 14.90 7.13
C GLU A 158 -6.07 16.16 7.71
N ARG A 159 -4.73 16.11 7.85
CA ARG A 159 -3.92 17.24 8.32
C ARG A 159 -3.31 18.07 7.18
N GLY A 160 -3.65 17.77 5.93
CA GLY A 160 -3.10 18.45 4.76
C GLY A 160 -1.68 18.05 4.39
N HIS A 161 -1.20 16.91 4.89
CA HIS A 161 0.14 16.39 4.68
C HIS A 161 0.14 15.22 3.68
N LEU A 162 1.32 14.82 3.23
CA LEU A 162 1.50 13.77 2.22
C LEU A 162 2.27 12.57 2.79
N LEU A 163 1.88 11.38 2.38
CA LEU A 163 2.63 10.15 2.59
C LEU A 163 3.27 9.70 1.27
N VAL A 164 4.55 9.43 1.30
CA VAL A 164 5.28 8.77 0.22
C VAL A 164 5.81 7.44 0.76
N MET A 165 5.37 6.34 0.17
CA MET A 165 5.91 5.02 0.48
C MET A 165 6.99 4.68 -0.54
N THR A 166 8.16 4.26 -0.07
CA THR A 166 9.22 3.80 -0.96
C THR A 166 8.79 2.50 -1.66
N PRO A 167 9.27 2.20 -2.87
CA PRO A 167 8.94 0.97 -3.56
C PRO A 167 9.26 -0.27 -2.70
N LYS A 168 8.42 -1.30 -2.82
CA LYS A 168 8.62 -2.56 -2.10
C LYS A 168 9.91 -3.23 -2.57
N ALA A 169 10.64 -3.84 -1.63
CA ALA A 169 11.91 -4.53 -1.88
C ALA A 169 13.09 -3.64 -2.33
N HIS A 170 12.99 -2.32 -2.12
CA HIS A 170 14.03 -1.34 -2.43
C HIS A 170 14.58 -0.65 -1.17
N PRO A 171 15.28 -1.37 -0.28
CA PRO A 171 15.81 -0.80 0.97
C PRO A 171 16.83 0.32 0.73
N GLU A 172 17.50 0.32 -0.43
CA GLU A 172 18.45 1.37 -0.83
C GLU A 172 17.80 2.74 -1.03
N LEU A 173 16.46 2.79 -1.24
CA LEU A 173 15.68 4.03 -1.35
C LEU A 173 15.03 4.43 -0.02
N ALA A 174 14.95 3.52 0.94
CA ALA A 174 14.16 3.72 2.15
C ALA A 174 14.74 4.84 3.03
N GLY A 175 13.84 5.75 3.46
CA GLY A 175 14.12 6.78 4.46
C GLY A 175 15.35 7.63 4.17
N LYS A 176 15.60 7.94 2.88
CA LYS A 176 16.76 8.77 2.45
C LYS A 176 18.11 8.32 3.01
N GLY A 177 18.29 7.01 3.17
CA GLY A 177 19.55 6.42 3.63
C GLY A 177 19.55 5.97 5.09
N ILE A 178 18.41 5.95 5.78
CA ILE A 178 18.30 5.44 7.15
C ILE A 178 18.71 3.97 7.24
N GLU A 179 18.37 3.16 6.24
CA GLU A 179 18.77 1.75 6.16
C GLU A 179 20.29 1.58 6.13
N TYR A 180 21.01 2.44 5.43
CA TYR A 180 22.47 2.44 5.44
C TYR A 180 23.03 2.80 6.83
N SER A 181 22.37 3.75 7.52
CA SER A 181 22.75 4.13 8.89
C SER A 181 22.52 2.96 9.86
N TRP A 182 21.39 2.29 9.76
CA TRP A 182 21.12 1.09 10.56
C TRP A 182 22.06 -0.07 10.23
N GLY A 183 22.36 -0.28 8.95
CA GLY A 183 23.33 -1.29 8.52
C GLY A 183 24.73 -1.02 9.10
N LYS A 184 25.15 0.24 9.15
CA LYS A 184 26.41 0.64 9.79
C LYS A 184 26.37 0.43 11.30
N ALA A 185 25.32 0.90 11.99
CA ALA A 185 25.15 0.70 13.42
C ALA A 185 25.15 -0.78 13.81
N LYS A 186 24.40 -1.61 13.08
CA LYS A 186 24.36 -3.06 13.29
C LYS A 186 25.74 -3.71 13.12
N ARG A 187 26.52 -3.30 12.13
CA ARG A 187 27.88 -3.81 11.92
C ARG A 187 28.80 -3.42 13.07
N ASP A 188 28.77 -2.16 13.49
CA ASP A 188 29.61 -1.69 14.59
C ASP A 188 29.22 -2.32 15.92
N PHE A 189 27.92 -2.47 16.18
CA PHE A 189 27.43 -3.20 17.34
C PHE A 189 27.94 -4.65 17.36
N ARG A 190 27.90 -5.36 16.22
CA ARG A 190 28.43 -6.74 16.16
C ARG A 190 29.93 -6.83 16.46
N GLN A 191 30.70 -5.79 16.12
CA GLN A 191 32.13 -5.72 16.45
C GLN A 191 32.37 -5.41 17.92
N LEU A 192 31.50 -4.62 18.55
CA LEU A 192 31.60 -4.24 19.96
C LEU A 192 31.00 -5.29 20.91
N ASN A 193 30.13 -6.16 20.37
CA ASN A 193 29.36 -7.10 21.20
C ASN A 193 30.22 -8.23 21.76
N ASP A 194 30.31 -8.28 23.07
CA ASP A 194 31.00 -9.30 23.86
C ASP A 194 30.05 -10.40 24.41
N CYS A 195 28.80 -10.40 23.95
CA CYS A 195 27.73 -11.30 24.40
C CYS A 195 27.35 -11.16 25.89
N VAL A 196 27.71 -10.08 26.54
CA VAL A 196 27.38 -9.81 27.94
C VAL A 196 26.17 -8.87 28.01
N ALA A 197 25.04 -9.38 28.55
CA ALA A 197 23.77 -8.64 28.55
C ALA A 197 23.87 -7.23 29.15
N LYS A 198 24.62 -7.04 30.23
CA LYS A 198 24.79 -5.71 30.86
C LYS A 198 25.49 -4.69 29.99
N HIS A 199 26.23 -5.11 28.96
CA HIS A 199 26.95 -4.21 28.05
C HIS A 199 26.15 -3.85 26.80
N ILE A 200 25.03 -4.52 26.50
CA ILE A 200 24.25 -4.34 25.27
C ILE A 200 23.89 -2.87 25.07
N HIS A 201 23.31 -2.21 26.07
CA HIS A 201 22.89 -0.82 25.96
C HIS A 201 24.06 0.11 25.62
N ALA A 202 25.18 -0.01 26.35
CA ALA A 202 26.35 0.81 26.10
C ALA A 202 26.96 0.56 24.71
N ASN A 203 26.99 -0.69 24.25
CA ASN A 203 27.49 -1.05 22.91
C ASN A 203 26.56 -0.54 21.80
N VAL A 204 25.25 -0.56 22.00
CA VAL A 204 24.26 0.03 21.09
C VAL A 204 24.49 1.54 20.96
N MET A 205 24.60 2.25 22.08
CA MET A 205 24.84 3.71 22.07
C MET A 205 26.13 4.06 21.33
N LYS A 206 27.25 3.38 21.62
CA LYS A 206 28.52 3.57 20.91
C LYS A 206 28.40 3.32 19.42
N ALA A 207 27.64 2.30 19.02
CA ALA A 207 27.41 2.00 17.60
C ALA A 207 26.65 3.13 16.89
N PHE A 208 25.66 3.76 17.53
CA PHE A 208 24.96 4.92 16.98
C PHE A 208 25.84 6.18 16.98
N GLU A 209 26.58 6.45 18.03
CA GLU A 209 27.52 7.59 18.14
C GLU A 209 28.63 7.54 17.07
N SER A 210 28.96 6.33 16.56
CA SER A 210 29.91 6.18 15.45
C SER A 210 29.43 6.75 14.12
N ILE A 211 28.14 7.11 14.01
CA ILE A 211 27.53 7.64 12.78
C ILE A 211 27.48 9.17 12.86
N ASP A 212 28.49 9.80 12.32
CA ASP A 212 28.56 11.26 12.24
C ASP A 212 27.63 11.84 11.14
N LEU A 213 27.37 13.14 11.22
CA LEU A 213 26.51 13.84 10.27
C LEU A 213 27.04 13.74 8.82
N ALA A 214 28.35 13.78 8.62
CA ALA A 214 28.95 13.66 7.28
C ALA A 214 28.65 12.30 6.66
N ARG A 215 28.61 11.24 7.50
CA ARG A 215 28.24 9.88 7.06
C ARG A 215 26.75 9.79 6.72
N VAL A 216 25.87 10.38 7.54
CA VAL A 216 24.45 10.47 7.23
C VAL A 216 24.22 11.18 5.89
N CYS A 217 24.89 12.29 5.66
CA CYS A 217 24.82 13.01 4.38
C CYS A 217 25.30 12.16 3.20
N ARG A 218 26.37 11.37 3.37
CA ARG A 218 26.83 10.42 2.33
C ARG A 218 25.78 9.34 2.03
N PHE A 219 25.13 8.81 3.04
CA PHE A 219 24.06 7.83 2.86
C PHE A 219 22.85 8.43 2.12
N ALA A 220 22.44 9.65 2.50
CA ALA A 220 21.38 10.37 1.81
C ALA A 220 21.72 10.69 0.34
N ARG A 221 22.98 11.02 0.03
CA ARG A 221 23.45 11.16 -1.36
C ARG A 221 23.36 9.85 -2.11
N ARG A 222 23.79 8.73 -1.50
CA ARG A 222 23.74 7.39 -2.10
C ARG A 222 22.30 7.00 -2.48
N THR A 223 21.33 7.23 -1.59
CA THR A 223 19.92 6.98 -1.87
C THR A 223 19.42 7.81 -3.07
N ARG A 224 19.83 9.09 -3.16
CA ARG A 224 19.47 9.94 -4.31
C ARG A 224 20.11 9.45 -5.62
N GLU A 225 21.31 8.91 -5.59
CA GLU A 225 21.96 8.31 -6.76
C GLU A 225 21.17 7.10 -7.25
N TRP A 226 20.73 6.23 -6.35
CA TRP A 226 19.84 5.10 -6.70
C TRP A 226 18.53 5.58 -7.32
N GLY A 227 17.85 6.55 -6.71
CA GLY A 227 16.62 7.10 -7.28
C GLY A 227 16.81 7.71 -8.68
N ARG A 228 17.95 8.39 -8.92
CA ARG A 228 18.29 8.91 -10.27
C ARG A 228 18.57 7.78 -11.26
N ALA A 229 19.25 6.72 -10.82
CA ALA A 229 19.54 5.56 -11.67
C ALA A 229 18.25 4.86 -12.12
N TYR A 230 17.31 4.60 -11.21
CA TYR A 230 16.01 4.04 -11.53
C TYR A 230 15.19 4.95 -12.45
N ALA A 231 15.12 6.24 -12.16
CA ALA A 231 14.41 7.19 -13.01
C ALA A 231 15.01 7.30 -14.43
N ARG A 232 16.32 7.12 -14.58
CA ARG A 232 16.99 7.09 -15.88
C ARG A 232 16.69 5.79 -16.61
N GLN A 233 16.74 4.66 -15.95
CA GLN A 233 16.43 3.35 -16.52
C GLN A 233 14.98 3.34 -17.04
N HIS A 234 14.03 3.77 -16.26
CA HIS A 234 12.61 3.86 -16.66
C HIS A 234 12.43 4.73 -17.93
N ARG A 235 13.11 5.86 -18.01
CA ARG A 235 13.04 6.74 -19.19
C ARG A 235 13.69 6.15 -20.44
N LEU A 236 14.78 5.38 -20.29
CA LEU A 236 15.54 4.86 -21.42
C LEU A 236 14.95 3.57 -21.99
N PHE A 237 14.34 2.74 -21.15
CA PHE A 237 13.94 1.38 -21.52
C PHE A 237 12.42 1.18 -21.46
N GLY A 238 11.65 2.15 -20.96
CA GLY A 238 10.18 2.03 -20.87
C GLY A 238 9.69 0.86 -20.01
N TYR A 239 10.52 0.41 -19.05
CA TYR A 239 10.18 -0.71 -18.19
C TYR A 239 8.90 -0.41 -17.41
N THR A 240 7.91 -1.26 -17.61
CA THR A 240 6.81 -1.45 -16.65
C THR A 240 7.23 -2.53 -15.65
N ASP A 241 6.69 -2.48 -14.43
CA ASP A 241 7.00 -3.46 -13.36
C ASP A 241 6.78 -4.94 -13.77
N ALA A 242 6.09 -5.19 -14.89
CA ALA A 242 5.83 -6.50 -15.46
C ALA A 242 6.98 -7.07 -16.32
N ASP A 243 7.87 -6.21 -16.84
CA ASP A 243 8.89 -6.59 -17.82
C ASP A 243 10.31 -6.74 -17.22
N ALA A 244 10.44 -6.51 -15.91
CA ALA A 244 11.73 -6.57 -15.25
C ALA A 244 12.17 -8.02 -15.05
N ASP A 245 13.01 -8.50 -15.94
CA ASP A 245 13.98 -9.53 -15.58
C ASP A 245 14.93 -8.88 -14.55
N VAL A 246 14.63 -9.16 -13.28
CA VAL A 246 15.11 -8.40 -12.11
C VAL A 246 16.66 -8.36 -12.07
N ASP A 247 17.31 -9.42 -12.53
CA ASP A 247 18.77 -9.57 -12.43
C ASP A 247 19.55 -8.70 -13.44
N GLU A 248 19.09 -8.55 -14.68
CA GLU A 248 19.75 -7.67 -15.64
C GLU A 248 19.54 -6.19 -15.33
N GLY A 249 18.35 -5.83 -14.84
CA GLY A 249 18.03 -4.48 -14.41
C GLY A 249 18.92 -4.00 -13.25
N PHE A 250 19.12 -4.85 -12.25
CA PHE A 250 20.01 -4.55 -11.12
C PHE A 250 21.47 -4.39 -11.52
N ALA A 251 21.98 -5.24 -12.40
CA ALA A 251 23.36 -5.15 -12.90
C ALA A 251 23.61 -3.80 -13.62
N SER A 252 22.67 -3.33 -14.43
CA SER A 252 22.78 -2.08 -15.17
C SER A 252 22.71 -0.85 -14.24
N VAL A 253 21.83 -0.89 -13.24
CA VAL A 253 21.72 0.19 -12.23
C VAL A 253 22.97 0.24 -11.35
N ASP A 254 23.48 -0.90 -10.89
CA ASP A 254 24.71 -0.96 -10.07
C ASP A 254 25.93 -0.48 -10.85
N LYS A 255 26.02 -0.81 -12.14
CA LYS A 255 27.06 -0.29 -13.06
C LYS A 255 26.95 1.23 -13.20
N PHE A 256 25.75 1.77 -13.43
CA PHE A 256 25.52 3.22 -13.53
C PHE A 256 25.88 3.94 -12.23
N VAL A 257 25.52 3.38 -11.08
CA VAL A 257 25.86 3.96 -9.78
C VAL A 257 27.37 3.91 -9.50
N LYS A 258 28.07 2.88 -9.98
CA LYS A 258 29.54 2.78 -9.90
C LYS A 258 30.22 3.79 -10.82
N GLU A 259 29.74 3.95 -12.04
CA GLU A 259 30.27 4.91 -13.03
C GLU A 259 30.00 6.37 -12.60
N SER A 260 28.85 6.67 -12.00
CA SER A 260 28.56 8.00 -11.48
C SER A 260 29.49 8.43 -10.34
N LYS A 261 30.08 7.48 -9.60
CA LYS A 261 31.07 7.77 -8.56
C LYS A 261 32.40 8.31 -9.12
N THR A 262 32.82 7.82 -10.27
CA THR A 262 34.04 8.29 -10.95
C THR A 262 33.88 9.70 -11.49
N ASN A 263 32.67 10.12 -11.82
CA ASN A 263 32.37 11.44 -12.33
C ASN A 263 31.96 12.45 -11.22
N CYS A 264 31.70 11.99 -10.01
CA CYS A 264 31.20 12.83 -8.91
C CYS A 264 32.31 13.60 -8.17
N CYS A 265 33.59 13.34 -8.46
CA CYS A 265 34.73 14.11 -7.89
C CYS A 265 34.78 15.57 -8.36
N VAL A 266 33.99 15.91 -9.40
CA VAL A 266 33.97 17.27 -9.98
C VAL A 266 32.90 18.17 -9.34
N TRP A 267 31.94 17.60 -8.60
CA TRP A 267 30.78 18.34 -8.04
C TRP A 267 30.91 18.75 -6.57
N ASP A 268 31.94 18.31 -5.89
CA ASP A 268 32.14 18.61 -4.44
C ASP A 268 32.79 19.99 -4.15
N GLN A 269 33.15 20.77 -5.18
CA GLN A 269 33.79 22.05 -4.96
C GLN A 269 32.89 23.29 -4.97
N ASP A 270 31.64 23.20 -5.53
CA ASP A 270 30.82 24.39 -5.75
C ASP A 270 29.56 24.54 -4.90
N HIS A 271 29.22 23.61 -4.03
CA HIS A 271 28.03 23.70 -3.15
C HIS A 271 28.32 23.22 -1.73
N ALA A 272 29.19 23.93 -1.04
CA ALA A 272 29.22 23.94 0.42
C ALA A 272 28.14 24.89 0.93
N PHE A 273 26.97 24.33 1.37
CA PHE A 273 26.05 24.92 2.31
C PHE A 273 25.61 23.86 3.28
#